data_bfd3382ff71210de83155b4172aadb79
#
_entry.id   bfd3382ff71210de83155b4172aadb79
#
_cell.length_a   1.000
_cell.length_b   1.000
_cell.length_c   1.000
_cell.angle_alpha   90.00
_cell.angle_beta   90.00
_cell.angle_gamma   90.00
#
_symmetry.space_group_name_H-M   'P 1'
#
loop_
_entity.id
_entity.type
_entity.pdbx_description
1 polymer ?
#
loop_
_entity_poly.entity_id
_entity_poly.type
_entity_poly.pdbx_seq_one_letter_code
_entity_poly.pdbx_strand_id
1 'polypeptide(L)'
;SDYGFFDDLVSQSPSKGVLPYDLISPLFSDYADKIRFIYIPEKGFAEYRPHEVFNFPEGSVLIKTFAYLNDHSESNLDAQLLETRLLIKKNNKWKNVSYIWNEEQNDAFLSIAGKTISTQFVNNEGAIQDVRYRVPNINQCKECHQRNKSIKPIGPKARNLDKDYSYEDGVMNQLDKWHKNGWIKKDIKVEAMTDWTNTLASMNARSRSYLDINCGHCHIEGGSADTTGLYLDFT
;
A
#
# COMPACT_ATOMS: atom_id res chain seq x y z
N SER A 1 17.24 11.27 -2.40
CA SER A 1 16.07 11.43 -1.52
C SER A 1 16.54 11.63 -0.10
N ASP A 2 15.93 12.55 0.64
CA ASP A 2 16.35 12.94 2.01
C ASP A 2 16.20 11.80 3.03
N TYR A 3 15.39 10.78 2.71
CA TYR A 3 15.18 9.62 3.56
C TYR A 3 16.11 8.44 3.27
N GLY A 4 16.78 8.42 2.12
CA GLY A 4 17.66 7.32 1.73
C GLY A 4 16.95 5.98 1.50
N PHE A 5 15.66 5.98 1.11
CA PHE A 5 14.91 4.75 0.87
C PHE A 5 15.14 4.14 -0.51
N PHE A 6 15.70 4.90 -1.44
CA PHE A 6 15.94 4.46 -2.81
C PHE A 6 17.38 4.77 -3.22
N ASP A 7 18.04 3.80 -3.81
CA ASP A 7 19.36 3.95 -4.45
C ASP A 7 19.16 4.65 -5.81
N ASP A 8 18.10 4.32 -6.52
CA ASP A 8 17.61 5.05 -7.69
C ASP A 8 16.14 5.42 -7.49
N LEU A 9 15.88 6.71 -7.46
CA LEU A 9 14.56 7.26 -7.18
C LEU A 9 13.60 7.05 -8.37
N VAL A 10 14.07 7.17 -9.58
CA VAL A 10 13.24 7.11 -10.80
C VAL A 10 12.77 5.69 -11.07
N SER A 11 13.70 4.73 -11.05
CA SER A 11 13.37 3.31 -11.20
C SER A 11 12.74 2.68 -9.95
N GLN A 12 12.58 3.46 -8.87
CA GLN A 12 12.10 2.98 -7.57
C GLN A 12 12.94 1.79 -7.04
N SER A 13 14.27 1.79 -7.31
CA SER A 13 15.16 0.76 -6.79
C SER A 13 15.38 0.97 -5.30
N PRO A 14 14.97 0.02 -4.43
CA PRO A 14 15.01 0.23 -2.98
C PRO A 14 16.45 0.12 -2.45
N SER A 15 16.80 1.00 -1.50
CA SER A 15 18.06 0.91 -0.76
C SER A 15 18.06 -0.28 0.18
N LYS A 16 19.26 -0.66 0.62
CA LYS A 16 19.44 -1.76 1.60
C LYS A 16 18.58 -1.55 2.86
N GLY A 17 17.79 -2.57 3.20
CA GLY A 17 16.88 -2.54 4.35
C GLY A 17 15.46 -2.09 4.03
N VAL A 18 15.21 -1.64 2.80
CA VAL A 18 13.88 -1.38 2.27
C VAL A 18 13.46 -2.58 1.43
N LEU A 19 12.31 -3.15 1.71
CA LEU A 19 11.83 -4.36 1.03
C LEU A 19 10.56 -4.05 0.23
N PRO A 20 10.50 -4.42 -1.05
CA PRO A 20 9.26 -4.35 -1.81
C PRO A 20 8.26 -5.39 -1.30
N TYR A 21 6.97 -5.06 -1.40
CA TYR A 21 5.89 -5.98 -1.12
C TYR A 21 4.65 -5.66 -1.96
N ASP A 22 3.75 -6.63 -2.07
CA ASP A 22 2.46 -6.42 -2.72
C ASP A 22 1.32 -7.01 -1.89
N LEU A 23 0.10 -6.76 -2.30
CA LEU A 23 -1.13 -7.18 -1.64
C LEU A 23 -1.92 -8.11 -2.57
N ILE A 24 -2.54 -9.16 -2.01
CA ILE A 24 -3.45 -10.04 -2.76
C ILE A 24 -4.63 -9.22 -3.30
N SER A 25 -5.24 -8.42 -2.43
CA SER A 25 -6.34 -7.52 -2.78
C SER A 25 -5.97 -6.08 -2.45
N PRO A 26 -5.52 -5.30 -3.45
CA PRO A 26 -5.19 -3.89 -3.24
C PRO A 26 -6.44 -3.01 -3.18
N LEU A 27 -6.36 -1.90 -2.44
CA LEU A 27 -7.37 -0.84 -2.47
C LEU A 27 -7.40 -0.17 -3.85
N PHE A 28 -8.59 0.01 -4.41
CA PHE A 28 -8.78 0.73 -5.68
C PHE A 28 -8.37 2.20 -5.56
N SER A 29 -7.75 2.75 -6.58
CA SER A 29 -7.31 4.15 -6.64
C SER A 29 -7.21 4.62 -8.09
N ASP A 30 -8.34 4.95 -8.70
CA ASP A 30 -8.43 5.55 -10.04
C ASP A 30 -7.57 4.84 -11.11
N TYR A 31 -7.54 3.50 -11.07
CA TYR A 31 -6.74 2.62 -11.93
C TYR A 31 -5.22 2.77 -11.80
N ALA A 32 -4.73 3.62 -10.90
CA ALA A 32 -3.29 3.77 -10.69
C ALA A 32 -2.68 2.51 -10.08
N ASP A 33 -1.55 2.11 -10.64
CA ASP A 33 -0.69 1.08 -10.10
C ASP A 33 -0.04 1.55 -8.79
N LYS A 34 0.38 0.60 -7.99
CA LYS A 34 0.94 0.90 -6.66
C LYS A 34 2.19 0.09 -6.42
N ILE A 35 3.32 0.76 -6.44
CA ILE A 35 4.61 0.20 -6.05
C ILE A 35 4.74 0.40 -4.54
N ARG A 36 5.00 -0.67 -3.80
CA ARG A 36 4.98 -0.64 -2.33
C ARG A 36 6.29 -1.14 -1.74
N PHE A 37 6.75 -0.42 -0.74
CA PHE A 37 7.93 -0.81 0.03
C PHE A 37 7.67 -0.64 1.52
N ILE A 38 8.47 -1.38 2.29
CA ILE A 38 8.48 -1.29 3.75
C ILE A 38 9.90 -1.17 4.25
N TYR A 39 10.09 -0.27 5.20
CA TYR A 39 11.28 -0.18 6.01
C TYR A 39 10.93 -0.49 7.46
N ILE A 40 11.65 -1.42 8.05
CA ILE A 40 11.62 -1.71 9.49
C ILE A 40 13.03 -1.49 10.02
N PRO A 41 13.23 -0.69 11.09
CA PRO A 41 14.55 -0.45 11.67
C PRO A 41 15.24 -1.74 12.09
N GLU A 42 16.58 -1.73 12.12
CA GLU A 42 17.37 -2.85 12.66
C GLU A 42 16.84 -3.28 14.03
N LYS A 43 16.72 -4.60 14.24
CA LYS A 43 16.12 -5.22 15.45
C LYS A 43 14.66 -4.86 15.70
N GLY A 44 14.00 -4.17 14.74
CA GLY A 44 12.57 -3.89 14.79
C GLY A 44 11.78 -5.18 14.57
N PHE A 45 10.66 -5.30 15.29
CA PHE A 45 9.79 -6.45 15.22
C PHE A 45 8.33 -5.99 15.06
N ALA A 46 7.65 -6.52 14.04
CA ALA A 46 6.24 -6.27 13.79
C ALA A 46 5.40 -7.39 14.43
N GLU A 47 4.54 -7.01 15.34
CA GLU A 47 3.67 -7.94 16.06
C GLU A 47 2.46 -8.30 15.19
N TYR A 48 2.24 -9.60 15.01
CA TYR A 48 1.05 -10.10 14.32
C TYR A 48 -0.21 -9.83 15.13
N ARG A 49 -1.26 -9.39 14.44
CA ARG A 49 -2.61 -9.24 14.98
C ARG A 49 -3.61 -9.90 14.03
N PRO A 50 -4.43 -10.83 14.52
CA PRO A 50 -5.50 -11.41 13.72
C PRO A 50 -6.41 -10.32 13.14
N HIS A 51 -6.75 -10.42 11.86
CA HIS A 51 -7.65 -9.53 11.11
C HIS A 51 -7.22 -8.06 10.98
N GLU A 52 -6.18 -7.61 11.71
CA GLU A 52 -5.66 -6.24 11.66
C GLU A 52 -4.33 -6.16 10.92
N VAL A 53 -3.91 -4.93 10.61
CA VAL A 53 -2.52 -4.68 10.17
C VAL A 53 -1.53 -5.02 11.28
N PHE A 54 -0.34 -5.44 10.90
CA PHE A 54 0.73 -5.65 11.88
C PHE A 54 0.94 -4.41 12.76
N ASN A 55 1.23 -4.64 14.04
CA ASN A 55 1.69 -3.57 14.90
C ASN A 55 3.19 -3.38 14.69
N PHE A 56 3.52 -2.45 13.81
CA PHE A 56 4.90 -2.15 13.42
C PHE A 56 5.67 -1.45 14.55
N PRO A 57 7.00 -1.65 14.66
CA PRO A 57 7.83 -0.95 15.63
C PRO A 57 7.98 0.54 15.31
N GLU A 58 8.42 1.31 16.28
CA GLU A 58 8.79 2.73 16.12
C GLU A 58 9.86 2.88 15.02
N GLY A 59 9.74 3.91 14.21
CA GLY A 59 10.63 4.17 13.08
C GLY A 59 10.29 3.40 11.79
N SER A 60 9.30 2.52 11.80
CA SER A 60 8.86 1.84 10.57
C SER A 60 8.27 2.84 9.58
N VAL A 61 8.49 2.58 8.30
CA VAL A 61 7.94 3.38 7.20
C VAL A 61 7.29 2.47 6.16
N LEU A 62 6.04 2.76 5.83
CA LEU A 62 5.36 2.18 4.67
C LEU A 62 5.40 3.22 3.54
N ILE A 63 5.92 2.79 2.40
CA ILE A 63 6.12 3.63 1.22
C ILE A 63 5.20 3.12 0.13
N LYS A 64 4.48 4.02 -0.53
CA LYS A 64 3.59 3.67 -1.64
C LYS A 64 3.67 4.72 -2.73
N THR A 65 4.19 4.33 -3.87
CA THR A 65 4.20 5.15 -5.08
C THR A 65 3.03 4.77 -5.96
N PHE A 66 2.28 5.76 -6.42
CA PHE A 66 1.20 5.62 -7.39
C PHE A 66 1.74 6.02 -8.76
N ALA A 67 1.43 5.21 -9.75
CA ALA A 67 1.92 5.39 -11.10
C ALA A 67 0.87 4.92 -12.12
N TYR A 68 0.97 5.40 -13.35
CA TYR A 68 0.38 4.75 -14.52
C TYR A 68 1.48 4.12 -15.34
N LEU A 69 1.39 2.81 -15.56
CA LEU A 69 2.30 2.09 -16.41
C LEU A 69 1.91 2.34 -17.88
N ASN A 70 2.84 2.80 -18.70
CA ASN A 70 2.59 3.02 -20.13
C ASN A 70 2.48 1.70 -20.91
N ASP A 71 3.10 0.66 -20.41
CA ASP A 71 2.96 -0.71 -20.86
C ASP A 71 2.88 -1.61 -19.62
N HIS A 72 2.00 -2.62 -19.63
CA HIS A 72 1.92 -3.64 -18.57
C HIS A 72 3.11 -4.61 -18.62
N SER A 73 4.22 -4.23 -19.28
CA SER A 73 5.50 -4.90 -19.18
C SER A 73 6.05 -4.79 -17.74
N GLU A 74 6.79 -5.79 -17.32
CA GLU A 74 7.28 -5.94 -15.94
C GLU A 74 8.29 -4.85 -15.47
N SER A 75 8.61 -3.84 -16.31
CA SER A 75 9.57 -2.79 -15.95
C SER A 75 8.88 -1.51 -15.50
N ASN A 76 9.14 -1.08 -14.27
CA ASN A 76 8.72 0.24 -13.77
C ASN A 76 9.38 1.43 -14.49
N LEU A 77 10.25 1.16 -15.46
CA LEU A 77 11.04 2.18 -16.19
C LEU A 77 10.17 3.05 -17.11
N ASP A 78 9.01 2.56 -17.54
CA ASP A 78 8.06 3.30 -18.39
C ASP A 78 6.84 3.80 -17.62
N ALA A 79 6.94 3.91 -16.29
CA ALA A 79 5.86 4.35 -15.45
C ALA A 79 5.83 5.88 -15.33
N GLN A 80 4.67 6.48 -15.50
CA GLN A 80 4.44 7.87 -15.08
C GLN A 80 4.16 7.89 -13.57
N LEU A 81 5.14 8.29 -12.77
CA LEU A 81 5.00 8.42 -11.34
C LEU A 81 4.15 9.67 -11.00
N LEU A 82 3.14 9.50 -10.16
CA LEU A 82 2.20 10.56 -9.80
C LEU A 82 2.50 11.13 -8.41
N GLU A 83 2.52 10.26 -7.41
CA GLU A 83 2.82 10.62 -6.04
C GLU A 83 3.46 9.45 -5.28
N THR A 84 4.26 9.79 -4.28
CA THR A 84 4.77 8.84 -3.28
C THR A 84 4.26 9.23 -1.90
N ARG A 85 3.54 8.33 -1.24
CA ARG A 85 3.05 8.51 0.13
C ARG A 85 3.88 7.71 1.10
N LEU A 86 4.23 8.35 2.21
CA LEU A 86 4.89 7.71 3.34
C LEU A 86 3.92 7.67 4.52
N LEU A 87 3.82 6.52 5.17
CA LEU A 87 3.32 6.40 6.53
C LEU A 87 4.51 6.12 7.44
N ILE A 88 4.84 7.07 8.29
CA ILE A 88 6.02 7.02 9.18
C ILE A 88 5.53 6.82 10.61
N LYS A 89 5.99 5.77 11.28
CA LYS A 89 5.68 5.53 12.69
C LYS A 89 6.65 6.31 13.58
N LYS A 90 6.12 7.31 14.29
CA LYS A 90 6.89 8.17 15.19
C LYS A 90 6.08 8.51 16.44
N ASN A 91 6.70 8.34 17.63
CA ASN A 91 6.05 8.54 18.94
C ASN A 91 4.77 7.70 19.07
N ASN A 92 4.83 6.43 18.70
CA ASN A 92 3.71 5.47 18.66
C ASN A 92 2.50 5.90 17.79
N LYS A 93 2.68 6.88 16.93
CA LYS A 93 1.64 7.36 16.00
C LYS A 93 2.13 7.27 14.57
N TRP A 94 1.21 7.01 13.66
CA TRP A 94 1.48 7.11 12.23
C TRP A 94 1.30 8.56 11.77
N LYS A 95 2.22 9.01 10.95
CA LYS A 95 2.16 10.31 10.26
C LYS A 95 2.20 10.04 8.76
N ASN A 96 1.27 10.63 8.03
CA ASN A 96 1.25 10.58 6.57
C ASN A 96 1.98 11.80 5.99
N VAL A 97 2.76 11.55 4.96
CA VAL A 97 3.44 12.57 4.16
C VAL A 97 3.27 12.19 2.69
N SER A 98 2.94 13.14 1.83
CA SER A 98 2.79 12.92 0.39
C SER A 98 3.75 13.79 -0.39
N TYR A 99 4.35 13.22 -1.42
CA TYR A 99 5.23 13.88 -2.38
C TYR A 99 4.62 13.72 -3.77
N ILE A 100 4.54 14.82 -4.53
CA ILE A 100 4.07 14.81 -5.92
C ILE A 100 5.29 14.87 -6.83
N TRP A 101 5.33 13.95 -7.80
CA TRP A 101 6.38 13.89 -8.80
C TRP A 101 6.28 15.08 -9.78
N ASN A 102 7.44 15.60 -10.19
CA ASN A 102 7.54 16.63 -11.21
C ASN A 102 7.29 16.06 -12.62
N GLU A 103 7.11 16.93 -13.59
CA GLU A 103 6.85 16.55 -14.98
C GLU A 103 8.06 15.84 -15.62
N GLU A 104 9.27 16.19 -15.20
CA GLU A 104 10.53 15.60 -15.64
C GLU A 104 10.77 14.20 -15.05
N GLN A 105 9.91 13.74 -14.12
CA GLN A 105 9.97 12.43 -13.49
C GLN A 105 11.31 12.12 -12.78
N ASN A 106 12.01 13.15 -12.30
CA ASN A 106 13.33 13.01 -11.68
C ASN A 106 13.36 13.39 -10.19
N ASP A 107 12.30 14.06 -9.68
CA ASP A 107 12.18 14.41 -8.27
C ASP A 107 10.72 14.51 -7.83
N ALA A 108 10.47 14.48 -6.52
CA ALA A 108 9.14 14.58 -5.94
C ALA A 108 9.11 15.58 -4.78
N PHE A 109 8.11 16.46 -4.77
CA PHE A 109 8.00 17.60 -3.87
C PHE A 109 6.89 17.39 -2.84
N LEU A 110 7.18 17.78 -1.60
CA LEU A 110 6.23 17.70 -0.49
C LEU A 110 4.92 18.44 -0.82
N SER A 111 3.81 17.73 -0.67
CA SER A 111 2.47 18.27 -0.88
C SER A 111 1.60 18.14 0.38
N ILE A 112 1.18 19.28 0.92
CA ILE A 112 0.26 19.36 2.08
C ILE A 112 -1.18 19.58 1.61
N ALA A 113 -1.35 20.40 0.58
CA ALA A 113 -2.65 20.84 0.08
C ALA A 113 -3.33 19.85 -0.85
N GLY A 114 -2.59 18.84 -1.32
CA GLY A 114 -3.04 17.96 -2.41
C GLY A 114 -3.02 18.65 -3.77
N LYS A 115 -3.29 17.90 -4.83
CA LYS A 115 -3.30 18.38 -6.21
C LYS A 115 -4.21 17.47 -7.06
N THR A 116 -4.81 18.04 -8.10
CA THR A 116 -5.40 17.22 -9.18
C THR A 116 -4.41 17.21 -10.34
N ILE A 117 -4.04 16.01 -10.80
CA ILE A 117 -3.16 15.78 -11.93
C ILE A 117 -4.04 15.28 -13.09
N SER A 118 -4.11 16.04 -14.18
CA SER A 118 -4.77 15.62 -15.42
C SER A 118 -3.73 14.89 -16.26
N THR A 119 -4.00 13.62 -16.59
CA THR A 119 -3.10 12.79 -17.35
C THR A 119 -3.88 11.71 -18.12
N GLN A 120 -3.19 10.82 -18.79
CA GLN A 120 -3.77 9.69 -19.52
C GLN A 120 -3.13 8.40 -19.05
N PHE A 121 -3.85 7.30 -19.19
CA PHE A 121 -3.30 5.96 -18.99
C PHE A 121 -3.83 5.00 -20.06
N VAL A 122 -3.12 3.92 -20.29
CA VAL A 122 -3.57 2.83 -21.16
C VAL A 122 -4.30 1.81 -20.30
N ASN A 123 -5.56 1.55 -20.61
CA ASN A 123 -6.35 0.54 -19.89
C ASN A 123 -5.99 -0.89 -20.35
N ASN A 124 -6.55 -1.89 -19.67
CA ASN A 124 -6.30 -3.32 -19.98
C ASN A 124 -6.74 -3.75 -21.40
N GLU A 125 -7.51 -2.93 -22.10
CA GLU A 125 -7.95 -3.16 -23.48
C GLU A 125 -7.02 -2.46 -24.50
N GLY A 126 -5.97 -1.78 -24.02
CA GLY A 126 -5.04 -1.00 -24.85
C GLY A 126 -5.57 0.37 -25.27
N ALA A 127 -6.70 0.82 -24.73
CA ALA A 127 -7.28 2.12 -25.05
C ALA A 127 -6.74 3.21 -24.12
N ILE A 128 -6.43 4.39 -24.71
CA ILE A 128 -6.03 5.58 -23.95
C ILE A 128 -7.25 6.17 -23.25
N GLN A 129 -7.14 6.42 -21.96
CA GLN A 129 -8.18 7.01 -21.11
C GLN A 129 -7.68 8.29 -20.45
N ASP A 130 -8.46 9.36 -20.51
CA ASP A 130 -8.21 10.56 -19.75
C ASP A 130 -8.58 10.34 -18.28
N VAL A 131 -7.73 10.80 -17.38
CA VAL A 131 -7.97 10.70 -15.95
C VAL A 131 -7.59 12.00 -15.22
N ARG A 132 -8.38 12.33 -14.22
CA ARG A 132 -8.12 13.43 -13.28
C ARG A 132 -7.75 12.83 -11.92
N TYR A 133 -6.50 12.39 -11.81
CA TYR A 133 -5.99 11.75 -10.60
C TYR A 133 -5.94 12.75 -9.44
N ARG A 134 -6.53 12.38 -8.30
CA ARG A 134 -6.58 13.21 -7.10
C ARG A 134 -5.52 12.82 -6.09
N VAL A 135 -4.49 13.65 -5.93
CA VAL A 135 -3.61 13.60 -4.77
C VAL A 135 -4.34 14.21 -3.57
N PRO A 136 -4.62 13.45 -2.50
CA PRO A 136 -5.36 13.97 -1.35
C PRO A 136 -4.51 14.95 -0.53
N ASN A 137 -5.17 15.91 0.10
CA ASN A 137 -4.55 16.71 1.14
C ASN A 137 -4.44 15.92 2.46
N ILE A 138 -3.71 16.47 3.43
CA ILE A 138 -3.45 15.80 4.71
C ILE A 138 -4.73 15.47 5.52
N ASN A 139 -5.80 16.25 5.37
CA ASN A 139 -7.07 15.98 6.05
C ASN A 139 -7.84 14.86 5.36
N GLN A 140 -7.84 14.83 4.03
CA GLN A 140 -8.47 13.75 3.25
C GLN A 140 -7.81 12.38 3.50
N CYS A 141 -6.50 12.34 3.81
CA CYS A 141 -5.87 11.09 4.21
C CYS A 141 -6.52 10.49 5.49
N LYS A 142 -6.99 11.34 6.40
CA LYS A 142 -7.66 10.89 7.63
C LYS A 142 -9.00 10.22 7.37
N GLU A 143 -9.71 10.59 6.32
CA GLU A 143 -11.02 10.03 5.98
C GLU A 143 -10.97 8.50 5.88
N CYS A 144 -9.89 7.96 5.27
CA CYS A 144 -9.67 6.52 5.13
C CYS A 144 -8.78 5.92 6.22
N HIS A 145 -7.79 6.67 6.70
CA HIS A 145 -6.75 6.14 7.60
C HIS A 145 -7.05 6.33 9.09
N GLN A 146 -8.11 7.07 9.46
CA GLN A 146 -8.41 7.32 10.87
C GLN A 146 -9.29 6.22 11.47
N ARG A 147 -8.82 5.62 12.56
CA ARG A 147 -9.60 4.73 13.43
C ARG A 147 -9.32 5.13 14.88
N ASN A 148 -10.37 5.31 15.70
CA ASN A 148 -10.25 5.73 17.10
C ASN A 148 -9.37 6.99 17.26
N LYS A 149 -9.58 8.01 16.42
CA LYS A 149 -8.81 9.27 16.40
C LYS A 149 -7.31 9.11 16.11
N SER A 150 -6.87 7.95 15.64
CA SER A 150 -5.47 7.65 15.30
C SER A 150 -5.34 7.20 13.85
N ILE A 151 -4.29 7.66 13.18
CA ILE A 151 -3.97 7.19 11.82
C ILE A 151 -3.52 5.72 11.89
N LYS A 152 -4.03 4.90 10.97
CA LYS A 152 -3.68 3.47 10.82
C LYS A 152 -3.36 3.14 9.36
N PRO A 153 -2.40 2.27 9.09
CA PRO A 153 -2.26 1.64 7.78
C PRO A 153 -3.51 0.80 7.45
N ILE A 154 -3.74 0.51 6.18
CA ILE A 154 -4.90 -0.28 5.73
C ILE A 154 -4.47 -1.64 5.18
N GLY A 155 -3.48 -1.66 4.29
CA GLY A 155 -3.16 -2.82 3.46
C GLY A 155 -2.43 -3.98 4.12
N PRO A 156 -1.34 -3.77 4.91
CA PRO A 156 -0.43 -4.83 5.32
C PRO A 156 -0.97 -5.66 6.50
N LYS A 157 -2.09 -6.34 6.26
CA LYS A 157 -2.63 -7.42 7.10
C LYS A 157 -1.93 -8.73 6.70
N ALA A 158 -1.64 -9.64 7.63
CA ALA A 158 -0.97 -10.91 7.32
C ALA A 158 -1.70 -11.68 6.21
N ARG A 159 -3.02 -11.80 6.29
CA ARG A 159 -3.85 -12.47 5.29
C ARG A 159 -3.79 -11.85 3.88
N ASN A 160 -3.45 -10.55 3.76
CA ASN A 160 -3.32 -9.84 2.48
C ASN A 160 -1.88 -9.85 1.94
N LEU A 161 -0.92 -10.26 2.79
CA LEU A 161 0.49 -10.42 2.47
C LEU A 161 0.87 -11.88 2.19
N ASP A 162 -0.01 -12.85 2.48
CA ASP A 162 0.26 -14.28 2.33
C ASP A 162 0.19 -14.70 0.86
N LYS A 163 1.17 -14.24 0.09
CA LYS A 163 1.39 -14.56 -1.33
C LYS A 163 2.88 -14.56 -1.66
N ASP A 164 3.24 -15.25 -2.71
CA ASP A 164 4.60 -15.21 -3.25
C ASP A 164 4.88 -13.84 -3.90
N TYR A 165 6.14 -13.43 -3.80
CA TYR A 165 6.67 -12.23 -4.42
C TYR A 165 8.05 -12.53 -5.04
N SER A 166 8.31 -11.95 -6.22
CA SER A 166 9.60 -12.07 -6.92
C SER A 166 10.58 -11.04 -6.37
N TYR A 167 11.41 -11.46 -5.42
CA TYR A 167 12.51 -10.65 -4.89
C TYR A 167 13.76 -10.83 -5.77
N GLU A 168 14.75 -9.96 -5.60
CA GLU A 168 16.04 -10.09 -6.29
C GLU A 168 16.76 -11.44 -6.01
N ASP A 169 16.57 -11.99 -4.80
CA ASP A 169 17.14 -13.26 -4.36
C ASP A 169 16.24 -14.48 -4.64
N GLY A 170 15.18 -14.31 -5.44
CA GLY A 170 14.27 -15.36 -5.86
C GLY A 170 12.83 -15.19 -5.36
N VAL A 171 11.96 -16.08 -5.82
CA VAL A 171 10.53 -16.09 -5.41
C VAL A 171 10.41 -16.66 -4.01
N MET A 172 9.67 -15.96 -3.15
CA MET A 172 9.42 -16.39 -1.78
C MET A 172 8.07 -15.82 -1.28
N ASN A 173 7.36 -16.58 -0.42
CA ASN A 173 6.21 -16.03 0.29
C ASN A 173 6.60 -14.81 1.13
N GLN A 174 5.81 -13.76 1.10
CA GLN A 174 6.15 -12.49 1.76
C GLN A 174 6.24 -12.62 3.28
N LEU A 175 5.41 -13.43 3.92
CA LEU A 175 5.49 -13.68 5.36
C LEU A 175 6.77 -14.43 5.72
N ASP A 176 7.19 -15.41 4.89
CA ASP A 176 8.47 -16.12 5.07
C ASP A 176 9.65 -15.17 4.89
N LYS A 177 9.60 -14.27 3.90
CA LYS A 177 10.62 -13.25 3.69
C LYS A 177 10.74 -12.31 4.90
N TRP A 178 9.61 -11.85 5.43
CA TRP A 178 9.61 -11.00 6.63
C TRP A 178 10.11 -11.75 7.86
N HIS A 179 9.79 -13.05 8.00
CA HIS A 179 10.36 -13.87 9.05
C HIS A 179 11.88 -14.04 8.89
N LYS A 180 12.36 -14.36 7.67
CA LYS A 180 13.80 -14.49 7.36
C LYS A 180 14.58 -13.22 7.72
N ASN A 181 13.96 -12.04 7.54
CA ASN A 181 14.53 -10.75 7.96
C ASN A 181 14.43 -10.48 9.47
N GLY A 182 13.82 -11.36 10.25
CA GLY A 182 13.62 -11.18 11.69
C GLY A 182 12.52 -10.18 12.05
N TRP A 183 11.70 -9.77 11.11
CA TRP A 183 10.67 -8.76 11.30
C TRP A 183 9.39 -9.28 11.93
N ILE A 184 9.10 -10.56 11.78
CA ILE A 184 7.91 -11.23 12.36
C ILE A 184 8.29 -12.61 12.93
N LYS A 185 7.43 -13.16 13.82
CA LYS A 185 7.57 -14.53 14.30
C LYS A 185 7.36 -15.53 13.16
N LYS A 186 7.98 -16.70 13.28
CA LYS A 186 7.71 -17.87 12.47
C LYS A 186 6.27 -18.37 12.71
N ASP A 187 5.74 -19.09 11.73
CA ASP A 187 4.49 -19.83 11.84
C ASP A 187 3.22 -18.98 12.08
N ILE A 188 3.18 -17.79 11.48
CA ILE A 188 1.93 -17.04 11.38
C ILE A 188 1.03 -17.81 10.40
N LYS A 189 0.03 -18.51 10.96
CA LYS A 189 -0.98 -19.22 10.16
C LYS A 189 -2.17 -18.29 9.95
N VAL A 190 -2.45 -17.98 8.69
CA VAL A 190 -3.63 -17.21 8.29
C VAL A 190 -4.30 -17.89 7.12
N GLU A 191 -5.59 -17.65 6.97
CA GLU A 191 -6.28 -17.91 5.72
C GLU A 191 -6.03 -16.70 4.80
N ALA A 192 -5.34 -16.91 3.68
CA ALA A 192 -5.05 -15.85 2.72
C ALA A 192 -6.34 -15.20 2.20
N MET A 193 -6.29 -13.91 1.93
CA MET A 193 -7.38 -13.23 1.24
C MET A 193 -7.56 -13.81 -0.16
N THR A 194 -8.79 -13.81 -0.63
CA THR A 194 -9.06 -14.12 -2.04
C THR A 194 -8.71 -12.90 -2.88
N ASP A 195 -7.99 -13.12 -3.97
CA ASP A 195 -7.86 -12.08 -4.99
C ASP A 195 -9.24 -11.82 -5.60
N TRP A 196 -9.75 -10.60 -5.44
CA TRP A 196 -11.09 -10.25 -5.93
C TRP A 196 -11.18 -10.26 -7.45
N THR A 197 -10.05 -10.21 -8.17
CA THR A 197 -9.99 -10.32 -9.63
C THR A 197 -10.01 -11.77 -10.12
N ASN A 198 -9.70 -12.75 -9.25
CA ASN A 198 -9.68 -14.17 -9.61
C ASN A 198 -11.10 -14.70 -9.89
N THR A 199 -11.47 -14.77 -11.16
CA THR A 199 -12.80 -15.24 -11.61
C THR A 199 -13.11 -16.71 -11.30
N LEU A 200 -12.10 -17.51 -10.96
CA LEU A 200 -12.27 -18.91 -10.56
C LEU A 200 -12.72 -19.04 -9.10
N ALA A 201 -12.48 -18.02 -8.27
CA ALA A 201 -12.94 -17.99 -6.88
C ALA A 201 -14.44 -17.68 -6.80
N SER A 202 -15.09 -18.10 -5.72
CA SER A 202 -16.52 -17.83 -5.52
C SER A 202 -16.80 -16.32 -5.44
N MET A 203 -17.96 -15.89 -5.94
CA MET A 203 -18.38 -14.47 -5.86
C MET A 203 -18.37 -13.98 -4.40
N ASN A 204 -18.81 -14.82 -3.45
CA ASN A 204 -18.80 -14.45 -2.03
C ASN A 204 -17.38 -14.16 -1.53
N ALA A 205 -16.41 -15.03 -1.76
CA ALA A 205 -15.02 -14.85 -1.31
C ALA A 205 -14.40 -13.57 -1.95
N ARG A 206 -14.61 -13.37 -3.24
CA ARG A 206 -14.16 -12.18 -3.98
C ARG A 206 -14.78 -10.91 -3.42
N SER A 207 -16.10 -10.89 -3.21
CA SER A 207 -16.81 -9.73 -2.67
C SER A 207 -16.35 -9.41 -1.24
N ARG A 208 -16.16 -10.43 -0.39
CA ARG A 208 -15.66 -10.22 0.99
C ARG A 208 -14.27 -9.59 1.01
N SER A 209 -13.35 -10.06 0.16
CA SER A 209 -12.01 -9.46 0.05
C SER A 209 -12.06 -8.03 -0.49
N TYR A 210 -12.90 -7.77 -1.51
CA TYR A 210 -13.09 -6.42 -2.05
C TYR A 210 -13.64 -5.46 -0.99
N LEU A 211 -14.69 -5.87 -0.28
CA LEU A 211 -15.34 -5.04 0.75
C LEU A 211 -14.41 -4.76 1.94
N ASP A 212 -13.65 -5.77 2.41
CA ASP A 212 -12.69 -5.57 3.50
C ASP A 212 -11.64 -4.50 3.19
N ILE A 213 -11.12 -4.48 1.96
CA ILE A 213 -10.07 -3.54 1.58
C ILE A 213 -10.61 -2.19 1.14
N ASN A 214 -11.71 -2.15 0.38
CA ASN A 214 -12.19 -0.91 -0.22
C ASN A 214 -13.20 -0.16 0.68
N CYS A 215 -13.88 -0.84 1.57
CA CYS A 215 -14.93 -0.28 2.41
C CYS A 215 -14.67 -0.48 3.92
N GLY A 216 -14.11 -1.65 4.29
CA GLY A 216 -13.94 -2.06 5.68
C GLY A 216 -13.02 -1.16 6.50
N HIS A 217 -12.11 -0.40 5.88
CA HIS A 217 -11.28 0.55 6.61
C HIS A 217 -12.04 1.77 7.15
N CYS A 218 -13.18 2.12 6.55
CA CYS A 218 -14.11 3.14 7.04
C CYS A 218 -15.28 2.49 7.80
N HIS A 219 -15.83 1.39 7.27
CA HIS A 219 -16.96 0.63 7.82
C HIS A 219 -16.47 -0.43 8.81
N ILE A 220 -15.95 0.02 9.93
CA ILE A 220 -15.41 -0.77 11.05
C ILE A 220 -15.61 0.02 12.33
N GLU A 221 -15.69 -0.65 13.47
CA GLU A 221 -15.78 0.01 14.78
C GLU A 221 -14.67 1.05 14.97
N GLY A 222 -15.07 2.28 15.29
CA GLY A 222 -14.17 3.44 15.44
C GLY A 222 -13.63 4.01 14.13
N GLY A 223 -14.09 3.52 12.98
CA GLY A 223 -13.80 4.07 11.66
C GLY A 223 -14.61 5.31 11.32
N SER A 224 -14.35 5.94 10.17
CA SER A 224 -15.04 7.17 9.76
C SER A 224 -16.53 6.99 9.43
N ALA A 225 -16.97 5.77 9.10
CA ALA A 225 -18.35 5.39 8.82
C ALA A 225 -18.99 4.51 9.92
N ASP A 226 -18.43 4.51 11.13
CA ASP A 226 -18.87 3.72 12.29
C ASP A 226 -20.35 3.97 12.63
N THR A 227 -20.81 5.21 12.53
CA THR A 227 -22.19 5.60 12.85
C THR A 227 -23.27 4.94 11.98
N THR A 228 -22.88 4.31 10.87
CA THR A 228 -23.83 3.59 10.00
C THR A 228 -24.26 2.24 10.57
N GLY A 229 -23.50 1.68 11.52
CA GLY A 229 -23.69 0.32 12.03
C GLY A 229 -23.42 -0.80 11.00
N LEU A 230 -22.99 -0.44 9.79
CA LEU A 230 -22.60 -1.39 8.74
C LEU A 230 -21.10 -1.64 8.83
N TYR A 231 -20.69 -2.82 9.27
CA TYR A 231 -19.30 -3.24 9.32
C TYR A 231 -18.99 -4.18 8.18
N LEU A 232 -17.91 -3.88 7.44
CA LEU A 232 -17.52 -4.57 6.22
C LEU A 232 -16.09 -5.12 6.27
N ASP A 233 -15.42 -4.94 7.40
CA ASP A 233 -14.15 -5.60 7.66
C ASP A 233 -14.33 -7.12 7.79
N PHE A 234 -13.25 -7.84 7.62
CA PHE A 234 -13.26 -9.30 7.71
C PHE A 234 -13.12 -9.75 9.17
N THR A 235 -14.22 -9.81 9.87
CA THR A 235 -14.36 -10.41 11.22
C THR A 235 -15.45 -11.47 11.22
#